data_1f30c9f7408154e82dbc2e3f7e3af8e4
#
_entry.id   1f30c9f7408154e82dbc2e3f7e3af8e4
#
_cell.length_a   1.000
_cell.length_b   1.000
_cell.length_c   1.000
_cell.angle_alpha   90.00
_cell.angle_beta   90.00
_cell.angle_gamma   90.00
#
_symmetry.space_group_name_H-M   'P 1'
#
loop_
_entity.id
_entity.type
_entity.pdbx_description
1 polymer ?
#
loop_
_entity_poly.entity_id
_entity_poly.type
_entity_poly.pdbx_seq_one_letter_code
_entity_poly.pdbx_strand_id
1 'polypeptide(L)'
;MEKLTIRSIDRKDLNKASEFAAQGMNYSSYTENPIVLYLYRQYALSSLLIKSTVTLGAYLDGQFVGFLFARFDGEPKVSVSWGRRLFVTVAEKLIGLTGYQGAIGAYDRANQEMYQEFATNRPEGEVTYFAVDPALKGKRIGSRLLEEIKKNYKNKRVYLYTDSNCNYQFYLKKGFDIFGRRPVDFGGEDSLTCFLLSAIL
;
A
#
# COMPACT_ATOMS: atom_id res chain seq x y z
N MET A 1 29.70 -7.54 -5.03
CA MET A 1 28.81 -6.52 -4.43
C MET A 1 27.38 -6.84 -4.82
N GLU A 2 26.48 -6.97 -3.86
CA GLU A 2 25.04 -7.19 -4.14
C GLU A 2 24.50 -6.04 -5.01
N LYS A 3 23.88 -6.36 -6.14
CA LYS A 3 23.35 -5.37 -7.09
C LYS A 3 21.85 -5.21 -6.88
N LEU A 4 21.43 -4.07 -6.29
CA LEU A 4 20.02 -3.71 -6.18
C LEU A 4 19.57 -2.94 -7.43
N THR A 5 18.54 -3.43 -8.10
CA THR A 5 17.92 -2.81 -9.29
C THR A 5 16.46 -2.48 -8.99
N ILE A 6 16.03 -1.26 -9.34
CA ILE A 6 14.62 -0.84 -9.26
C ILE A 6 14.10 -0.71 -10.70
N ARG A 7 12.99 -1.37 -10.98
CA ARG A 7 12.29 -1.33 -12.28
C ARG A 7 10.82 -1.68 -12.12
N SER A 8 10.03 -1.65 -13.18
CA SER A 8 8.64 -2.13 -13.14
C SER A 8 8.59 -3.57 -12.63
N ILE A 9 7.61 -3.87 -11.77
CA ILE A 9 7.43 -5.20 -11.21
C ILE A 9 7.05 -6.21 -12.30
N ASP A 10 7.65 -7.39 -12.26
CA ASP A 10 7.27 -8.49 -13.16
C ASP A 10 5.93 -9.12 -12.72
N ARG A 11 5.09 -9.50 -13.66
CA ARG A 11 3.80 -10.13 -13.37
C ARG A 11 3.92 -11.42 -12.54
N LYS A 12 4.99 -12.18 -12.73
CA LYS A 12 5.28 -13.41 -11.96
C LYS A 12 5.52 -13.15 -10.47
N ASP A 13 5.98 -11.94 -10.12
CA ASP A 13 6.33 -11.57 -8.75
C ASP A 13 5.16 -11.00 -7.95
N LEU A 14 3.99 -10.78 -8.59
CA LEU A 14 2.81 -10.20 -7.93
C LEU A 14 2.30 -11.03 -6.76
N ASN A 15 2.38 -12.38 -6.86
CA ASN A 15 1.99 -13.23 -5.74
C ASN A 15 2.92 -13.02 -4.53
N LYS A 16 4.24 -13.01 -4.77
CA LYS A 16 5.23 -12.74 -3.72
C LYS A 16 5.09 -11.32 -3.14
N ALA A 17 4.72 -10.33 -3.96
CA ALA A 17 4.39 -8.99 -3.50
C ALA A 17 3.22 -9.01 -2.50
N SER A 18 2.16 -9.79 -2.78
CA SER A 18 1.03 -9.93 -1.84
C SER A 18 1.43 -10.61 -0.52
N GLU A 19 2.42 -11.50 -0.54
CA GLU A 19 2.97 -12.14 0.66
C GLU A 19 3.75 -11.16 1.52
N PHE A 20 4.63 -10.36 0.92
CA PHE A 20 5.38 -9.31 1.63
C PHE A 20 4.43 -8.27 2.26
N ALA A 21 3.40 -7.88 1.54
CA ALA A 21 2.40 -6.95 2.06
C ALA A 21 1.63 -7.55 3.23
N ALA A 22 1.20 -8.82 3.13
CA ALA A 22 0.47 -9.49 4.20
C ALA A 22 1.30 -9.58 5.50
N GLN A 23 2.59 -9.83 5.37
CA GLN A 23 3.51 -9.85 6.51
C GLN A 23 3.76 -8.44 7.07
N GLY A 24 4.01 -7.45 6.19
CA GLY A 24 4.31 -6.09 6.60
C GLY A 24 3.13 -5.34 7.20
N MET A 25 1.90 -5.69 6.82
CA MET A 25 0.64 -5.10 7.28
C MET A 25 -0.13 -6.00 8.23
N ASN A 26 0.49 -7.09 8.70
CA ASN A 26 -0.07 -8.03 9.68
C ASN A 26 -1.48 -8.53 9.33
N TYR A 27 -1.71 -8.94 8.06
CA TYR A 27 -3.04 -9.43 7.64
C TYR A 27 -3.51 -10.67 8.38
N SER A 28 -2.60 -11.45 8.99
CA SER A 28 -2.93 -12.59 9.83
C SER A 28 -3.74 -12.21 11.09
N SER A 29 -3.70 -10.95 11.52
CA SER A 29 -4.55 -10.48 12.63
C SER A 29 -6.03 -10.40 12.25
N TYR A 30 -6.37 -10.38 10.95
CA TYR A 30 -7.77 -10.29 10.50
C TYR A 30 -8.46 -11.65 10.36
N THR A 31 -7.70 -12.72 10.14
CA THR A 31 -8.25 -14.07 9.98
C THR A 31 -7.18 -15.15 10.13
N GLU A 32 -7.52 -16.22 10.82
CA GLU A 32 -6.69 -17.43 10.91
C GLU A 32 -6.94 -18.41 9.75
N ASN A 33 -8.02 -18.20 8.97
CA ASN A 33 -8.35 -19.08 7.84
C ASN A 33 -7.41 -18.81 6.65
N PRO A 34 -6.56 -19.78 6.24
CA PRO A 34 -5.55 -19.56 5.20
C PRO A 34 -6.15 -19.26 3.82
N ILE A 35 -7.34 -19.80 3.52
CA ILE A 35 -8.03 -19.55 2.24
C ILE A 35 -8.55 -18.11 2.20
N VAL A 36 -9.18 -17.65 3.28
CA VAL A 36 -9.67 -16.27 3.39
C VAL A 36 -8.51 -15.30 3.32
N LEU A 37 -7.42 -15.57 4.04
CA LEU A 37 -6.20 -14.76 4.00
C LEU A 37 -5.62 -14.69 2.59
N TYR A 38 -5.55 -15.80 1.87
CA TYR A 38 -5.07 -15.83 0.50
C TYR A 38 -5.96 -14.98 -0.43
N LEU A 39 -7.28 -15.15 -0.36
CA LEU A 39 -8.22 -14.38 -1.18
C LEU A 39 -8.14 -12.88 -0.87
N TYR A 40 -8.04 -12.53 0.41
CA TYR A 40 -7.88 -11.14 0.83
C TYR A 40 -6.59 -10.50 0.30
N ARG A 41 -5.45 -11.22 0.38
CA ARG A 41 -4.17 -10.75 -0.19
C ARG A 41 -4.30 -10.48 -1.69
N GLN A 42 -4.91 -11.41 -2.43
CA GLN A 42 -5.10 -11.28 -3.88
C GLN A 42 -6.05 -10.13 -4.23
N TYR A 43 -7.09 -9.93 -3.44
CA TYR A 43 -8.01 -8.81 -3.58
C TYR A 43 -7.30 -7.48 -3.31
N ALA A 44 -6.63 -7.32 -2.17
CA ALA A 44 -5.91 -6.10 -1.81
C ALA A 44 -4.87 -5.72 -2.87
N LEU A 45 -4.01 -6.66 -3.28
CA LEU A 45 -3.05 -6.44 -4.36
C LEU A 45 -3.74 -6.02 -5.67
N SER A 46 -4.81 -6.72 -6.06
CA SER A 46 -5.45 -6.51 -7.36
C SER A 46 -6.20 -5.18 -7.42
N SER A 47 -6.91 -4.81 -6.34
CA SER A 47 -7.65 -3.54 -6.27
C SER A 47 -6.71 -2.34 -6.34
N LEU A 48 -5.57 -2.40 -5.65
CA LEU A 48 -4.56 -1.34 -5.68
C LEU A 48 -3.82 -1.31 -7.02
N LEU A 49 -3.47 -2.47 -7.60
CA LEU A 49 -2.82 -2.55 -8.90
C LEU A 49 -3.66 -1.92 -10.02
N ILE A 50 -4.99 -2.15 -10.03
CA ILE A 50 -5.90 -1.56 -11.03
C ILE A 50 -5.93 -0.04 -10.96
N LYS A 51 -5.73 0.52 -9.78
CA LYS A 51 -5.74 1.97 -9.53
C LYS A 51 -4.37 2.62 -9.78
N SER A 52 -3.29 1.83 -9.81
CA SER A 52 -1.90 2.32 -9.90
C SER A 52 -1.57 2.86 -11.28
N THR A 53 -0.74 3.89 -11.31
CA THR A 53 -0.05 4.41 -12.50
C THR A 53 1.42 4.00 -12.51
N VAL A 54 1.98 3.70 -11.34
CA VAL A 54 3.37 3.29 -11.14
C VAL A 54 3.42 2.01 -10.31
N THR A 55 4.21 1.04 -10.77
CA THR A 55 4.42 -0.23 -10.07
C THR A 55 5.91 -0.58 -10.12
N LEU A 56 6.64 -0.24 -9.07
CA LEU A 56 8.06 -0.53 -8.94
C LEU A 56 8.28 -1.86 -8.22
N GLY A 57 9.24 -2.65 -8.71
CA GLY A 57 9.81 -3.80 -8.03
C GLY A 57 11.29 -3.58 -7.73
N ALA A 58 11.73 -4.00 -6.56
CA ALA A 58 13.12 -4.05 -6.16
C ALA A 58 13.67 -5.46 -6.36
N TYR A 59 14.82 -5.57 -7.01
CA TYR A 59 15.48 -6.84 -7.32
C TYR A 59 16.92 -6.81 -6.82
N LEU A 60 17.26 -7.71 -5.90
CA LEU A 60 18.60 -7.90 -5.37
C LEU A 60 19.22 -9.13 -6.04
N ASP A 61 20.29 -8.95 -6.82
CA ASP A 61 20.92 -10.01 -7.63
C ASP A 61 19.89 -10.79 -8.49
N GLY A 62 18.88 -10.06 -9.01
CA GLY A 62 17.80 -10.61 -9.83
C GLY A 62 16.62 -11.21 -9.06
N GLN A 63 16.71 -11.34 -7.73
CA GLN A 63 15.62 -11.84 -6.90
C GLN A 63 14.71 -10.70 -6.46
N PHE A 64 13.40 -10.89 -6.57
CA PHE A 64 12.41 -9.93 -6.12
C PHE A 64 12.38 -9.84 -4.58
N VAL A 65 12.57 -8.61 -4.05
CA VAL A 65 12.76 -8.34 -2.63
C VAL A 65 11.89 -7.21 -2.07
N GLY A 66 11.04 -6.61 -2.88
CA GLY A 66 10.13 -5.57 -2.43
C GLY A 66 9.48 -4.82 -3.57
N PHE A 67 8.47 -4.00 -3.26
CA PHE A 67 7.73 -3.24 -4.25
C PHE A 67 7.17 -1.95 -3.68
N LEU A 68 6.82 -1.04 -4.58
CA LEU A 68 6.07 0.18 -4.29
C LEU A 68 5.11 0.46 -5.44
N PHE A 69 3.81 0.58 -5.12
CA PHE A 69 2.78 1.04 -6.05
C PHE A 69 2.38 2.46 -5.69
N ALA A 70 2.15 3.27 -6.72
CA ALA A 70 1.68 4.63 -6.55
C ALA A 70 0.68 5.00 -7.66
N ARG A 71 -0.12 6.01 -7.37
CA ARG A 71 -1.02 6.65 -8.33
C ARG A 71 -0.65 8.13 -8.42
N PHE A 72 -0.46 8.62 -9.62
CA PHE A 72 -0.27 10.05 -9.90
C PHE A 72 -1.35 10.54 -10.84
N ASP A 73 -1.85 11.75 -10.58
CA ASP A 73 -2.89 12.37 -11.40
C ASP A 73 -2.33 12.71 -12.78
N GLY A 74 -3.14 12.47 -13.81
CA GLY A 74 -2.75 12.68 -15.21
C GLY A 74 -1.91 11.55 -15.83
N GLU A 75 -1.41 10.60 -15.04
CA GLU A 75 -0.64 9.47 -15.56
C GLU A 75 -1.54 8.30 -15.99
N PRO A 76 -1.18 7.56 -17.05
CA PRO A 76 -1.96 6.40 -17.49
C PRO A 76 -1.86 5.26 -16.47
N LYS A 77 -2.99 4.59 -16.21
CA LYS A 77 -3.01 3.41 -15.34
C LYS A 77 -2.22 2.25 -15.96
N VAL A 78 -1.57 1.47 -15.11
CA VAL A 78 -0.87 0.26 -15.56
C VAL A 78 -1.83 -0.73 -16.22
N SER A 79 -1.35 -1.45 -17.23
CA SER A 79 -2.15 -2.46 -17.92
C SER A 79 -2.38 -3.69 -17.03
N VAL A 80 -3.64 -3.99 -16.76
CA VAL A 80 -4.07 -5.10 -15.92
C VAL A 80 -5.00 -6.02 -16.72
N SER A 81 -4.85 -7.33 -16.54
CA SER A 81 -5.67 -8.32 -17.24
C SER A 81 -7.16 -8.17 -16.91
N TRP A 82 -8.02 -8.45 -17.89
CA TRP A 82 -9.48 -8.43 -17.71
C TRP A 82 -9.94 -9.36 -16.56
N GLY A 83 -9.37 -10.56 -16.46
CA GLY A 83 -9.71 -11.50 -15.40
C GLY A 83 -9.42 -10.95 -13.99
N ARG A 84 -8.36 -10.16 -13.83
CA ARG A 84 -8.06 -9.49 -12.54
C ARG A 84 -9.08 -8.39 -12.22
N ARG A 85 -9.53 -7.64 -13.23
CA ARG A 85 -10.59 -6.65 -13.04
C ARG A 85 -11.92 -7.31 -12.63
N LEU A 86 -12.30 -8.38 -13.32
CA LEU A 86 -13.48 -9.16 -12.98
C LEU A 86 -13.41 -9.73 -11.55
N PHE A 87 -12.26 -10.28 -11.17
CA PHE A 87 -12.05 -10.79 -9.81
C PHE A 87 -12.30 -9.71 -8.76
N VAL A 88 -11.74 -8.51 -8.94
CA VAL A 88 -11.96 -7.39 -8.00
C VAL A 88 -13.44 -7.00 -7.94
N THR A 89 -14.11 -6.86 -9.10
CA THR A 89 -15.54 -6.51 -9.13
C THR A 89 -16.41 -7.54 -8.41
N VAL A 90 -16.13 -8.83 -8.58
CA VAL A 90 -16.87 -9.90 -7.90
C VAL A 90 -16.58 -9.89 -6.39
N ALA A 91 -15.30 -9.75 -6.01
CA ALA A 91 -14.90 -9.68 -4.61
C ALA A 91 -15.55 -8.50 -3.86
N GLU A 92 -15.56 -7.29 -4.48
CA GLU A 92 -16.23 -6.11 -3.91
C GLU A 92 -17.72 -6.34 -3.67
N LYS A 93 -18.42 -6.97 -4.63
CA LYS A 93 -19.83 -7.31 -4.46
C LYS A 93 -20.06 -8.30 -3.32
N LEU A 94 -19.23 -9.34 -3.20
CA LEU A 94 -19.34 -10.33 -2.13
C LEU A 94 -19.06 -9.69 -0.76
N ILE A 95 -18.01 -8.87 -0.63
CA ILE A 95 -17.69 -8.13 0.61
C ILE A 95 -18.87 -7.23 1.00
N GLY A 96 -19.47 -6.52 0.02
CA GLY A 96 -20.65 -5.68 0.26
C GLY A 96 -21.89 -6.44 0.76
N LEU A 97 -22.05 -7.71 0.35
CA LEU A 97 -23.16 -8.56 0.77
C LEU A 97 -22.96 -9.18 2.17
N THR A 98 -21.72 -9.40 2.61
CA THR A 98 -21.43 -10.08 3.88
C THR A 98 -21.54 -9.19 5.11
N GLY A 99 -21.84 -7.89 4.95
CA GLY A 99 -21.90 -6.95 6.07
C GLY A 99 -20.56 -6.76 6.81
N TYR A 100 -19.45 -7.25 6.24
CA TYR A 100 -18.09 -7.15 6.80
C TYR A 100 -17.57 -5.69 6.81
N GLN A 101 -18.51 -4.76 7.02
CA GLN A 101 -18.22 -3.31 7.01
C GLN A 101 -17.73 -2.78 8.39
N GLY A 102 -17.73 -3.61 9.44
CA GLY A 102 -17.39 -3.16 10.79
C GLY A 102 -15.99 -2.53 10.89
N ALA A 103 -14.97 -3.36 10.97
CA ALA A 103 -13.59 -2.91 11.17
C ALA A 103 -12.98 -2.26 9.90
N ILE A 104 -13.15 -2.88 8.73
CA ILE A 104 -12.69 -2.34 7.44
C ILE A 104 -13.39 -1.01 7.15
N GLY A 105 -14.71 -0.93 7.38
CA GLY A 105 -15.46 0.31 7.18
C GLY A 105 -15.06 1.43 8.15
N ALA A 106 -14.64 1.12 9.37
CA ALA A 106 -14.13 2.12 10.31
C ALA A 106 -12.76 2.68 9.86
N TYR A 107 -11.88 1.79 9.39
CA TYR A 107 -10.58 2.18 8.81
C TYR A 107 -10.75 3.06 7.56
N ASP A 108 -11.63 2.66 6.64
CA ASP A 108 -11.92 3.42 5.42
C ASP A 108 -12.54 4.78 5.72
N ARG A 109 -13.47 4.87 6.69
CA ARG A 109 -14.06 6.16 7.13
C ARG A 109 -12.98 7.08 7.70
N ALA A 110 -12.12 6.59 8.59
CA ALA A 110 -11.04 7.37 9.16
C ALA A 110 -10.10 7.93 8.08
N ASN A 111 -9.75 7.12 7.09
CA ASN A 111 -8.93 7.54 5.96
C ASN A 111 -9.66 8.56 5.08
N GLN A 112 -10.94 8.36 4.82
CA GLN A 112 -11.76 9.29 4.01
C GLN A 112 -11.91 10.65 4.68
N GLU A 113 -12.17 10.68 5.99
CA GLU A 113 -12.25 11.94 6.76
C GLU A 113 -10.93 12.72 6.69
N MET A 114 -9.80 12.06 6.97
CA MET A 114 -8.48 12.69 6.86
C MET A 114 -8.21 13.21 5.44
N TYR A 115 -8.63 12.45 4.41
CA TYR A 115 -8.44 12.88 3.03
C TYR A 115 -9.31 14.09 2.66
N GLN A 116 -10.55 14.18 3.12
CA GLN A 116 -11.40 15.34 2.87
C GLN A 116 -10.77 16.64 3.39
N GLU A 117 -10.17 16.59 4.56
CA GLU A 117 -9.41 17.71 5.12
C GLU A 117 -8.13 18.00 4.30
N PHE A 118 -7.43 16.93 3.91
CA PHE A 118 -6.15 17.04 3.18
C PHE A 118 -6.32 17.50 1.72
N ALA A 119 -7.43 17.20 1.07
CA ALA A 119 -7.68 17.48 -0.34
C ALA A 119 -7.51 18.97 -0.71
N THR A 120 -7.72 19.88 0.25
CA THR A 120 -7.48 21.33 0.08
C THR A 120 -6.02 21.66 -0.25
N ASN A 121 -5.08 20.77 0.12
CA ASN A 121 -3.66 20.89 -0.19
C ASN A 121 -3.31 20.46 -1.64
N ARG A 122 -4.30 20.06 -2.43
CA ARG A 122 -4.18 19.63 -3.83
C ARG A 122 -3.10 18.56 -4.04
N PRO A 123 -3.24 17.38 -3.42
CA PRO A 123 -2.29 16.29 -3.65
C PRO A 123 -2.34 15.85 -5.12
N GLU A 124 -1.19 15.49 -5.66
CA GLU A 124 -1.02 15.06 -7.06
C GLU A 124 -0.71 13.57 -7.17
N GLY A 125 -0.56 12.89 -6.04
CA GLY A 125 -0.30 11.44 -6.03
C GLY A 125 -0.47 10.79 -4.67
N GLU A 126 -0.56 9.47 -4.70
CA GLU A 126 -0.72 8.60 -3.53
C GLU A 126 0.26 7.42 -3.62
N VAL A 127 1.01 7.14 -2.55
CA VAL A 127 1.70 5.86 -2.40
C VAL A 127 0.69 4.86 -1.84
N THR A 128 0.22 3.95 -2.70
CA THR A 128 -0.94 3.11 -2.39
C THR A 128 -0.60 1.77 -1.74
N TYR A 129 0.59 1.22 -2.08
CA TYR A 129 0.98 -0.10 -1.58
C TYR A 129 2.49 -0.25 -1.58
N PHE A 130 3.07 -0.60 -0.43
CA PHE A 130 4.51 -0.62 -0.28
C PHE A 130 4.93 -1.66 0.76
N ALA A 131 5.72 -2.62 0.33
CA ALA A 131 6.31 -3.62 1.22
C ALA A 131 7.67 -4.09 0.72
N VAL A 132 8.50 -4.53 1.65
CA VAL A 132 9.82 -5.10 1.42
C VAL A 132 9.89 -6.43 2.16
N ASP A 133 10.66 -7.37 1.63
CA ASP A 133 10.96 -8.65 2.29
C ASP A 133 11.44 -8.39 3.72
N PRO A 134 10.68 -8.82 4.75
CA PRO A 134 11.04 -8.55 6.14
C PRO A 134 12.39 -9.19 6.55
N ALA A 135 12.81 -10.26 5.87
CA ALA A 135 14.11 -10.90 6.11
C ALA A 135 15.30 -10.01 5.69
N LEU A 136 15.05 -8.97 4.87
CA LEU A 136 16.07 -8.05 4.37
C LEU A 136 15.98 -6.66 5.04
N LYS A 137 15.40 -6.59 6.23
CA LYS A 137 15.34 -5.36 7.02
C LYS A 137 16.75 -4.77 7.22
N GLY A 138 16.87 -3.45 7.02
CA GLY A 138 18.17 -2.76 7.17
C GLY A 138 18.97 -2.61 5.87
N LYS A 139 18.69 -3.38 4.80
CA LYS A 139 19.40 -3.28 3.50
C LYS A 139 18.98 -2.08 2.64
N ARG A 140 18.27 -1.10 3.19
CA ARG A 140 17.84 0.16 2.54
C ARG A 140 16.97 -0.04 1.27
N ILE A 141 16.39 -1.22 1.05
CA ILE A 141 15.57 -1.52 -0.13
C ILE A 141 14.38 -0.55 -0.23
N GLY A 142 13.63 -0.38 0.86
CA GLY A 142 12.52 0.56 0.91
C GLY A 142 12.94 2.01 0.64
N SER A 143 14.12 2.42 1.14
CA SER A 143 14.66 3.75 0.84
C SER A 143 14.90 3.95 -0.65
N ARG A 144 15.48 2.95 -1.33
CA ARG A 144 15.77 3.02 -2.76
C ARG A 144 14.50 3.06 -3.62
N LEU A 145 13.45 2.29 -3.24
CA LEU A 145 12.15 2.38 -3.89
C LEU A 145 11.54 3.77 -3.79
N LEU A 146 11.60 4.38 -2.61
CA LEU A 146 11.08 5.72 -2.37
C LEU A 146 11.92 6.80 -3.07
N GLU A 147 13.24 6.65 -3.10
CA GLU A 147 14.15 7.53 -3.85
C GLU A 147 13.86 7.50 -5.36
N GLU A 148 13.52 6.35 -5.93
CA GLU A 148 13.15 6.24 -7.33
C GLU A 148 11.85 7.01 -7.64
N ILE A 149 10.83 6.95 -6.77
CA ILE A 149 9.63 7.78 -6.90
C ILE A 149 9.99 9.26 -6.81
N LYS A 150 10.77 9.67 -5.82
CA LYS A 150 11.20 11.07 -5.66
C LYS A 150 11.96 11.60 -6.88
N LYS A 151 12.78 10.78 -7.50
CA LYS A 151 13.53 11.14 -8.70
C LYS A 151 12.63 11.42 -9.90
N ASN A 152 11.57 10.60 -10.07
CA ASN A 152 10.70 10.62 -11.24
C ASN A 152 9.54 11.65 -11.09
N TYR A 153 9.15 11.98 -9.86
CA TYR A 153 7.98 12.81 -9.56
C TYR A 153 8.33 14.00 -8.64
N LYS A 154 9.42 14.69 -8.97
CA LYS A 154 9.92 15.85 -8.22
C LYS A 154 8.85 16.95 -8.07
N ASN A 155 8.84 17.58 -6.90
CA ASN A 155 7.97 18.71 -6.54
C ASN A 155 6.47 18.36 -6.50
N LYS A 156 6.09 17.09 -6.62
CA LYS A 156 4.70 16.65 -6.46
C LYS A 156 4.35 16.44 -5.00
N ARG A 157 3.19 16.95 -4.58
CA ARG A 157 2.63 16.68 -3.28
C ARG A 157 1.98 15.30 -3.29
N VAL A 158 2.47 14.42 -2.42
CA VAL A 158 1.95 13.06 -2.28
C VAL A 158 1.50 12.78 -0.86
N TYR A 159 0.64 11.78 -0.73
CA TYR A 159 0.22 11.26 0.55
C TYR A 159 0.22 9.73 0.57
N LEU A 160 0.07 9.17 1.75
CA LEU A 160 -0.16 7.75 1.98
C LEU A 160 -0.95 7.56 3.28
N TYR A 161 -1.62 6.42 3.37
CA TYR A 161 -2.23 5.96 4.62
C TYR A 161 -1.36 4.89 5.26
N THR A 162 -1.31 4.92 6.57
CA THR A 162 -0.63 3.90 7.40
C THR A 162 -1.28 3.90 8.79
N ASP A 163 -0.80 3.04 9.67
CA ASP A 163 -1.33 2.94 11.02
C ASP A 163 -0.25 2.63 12.06
N SER A 164 -0.65 2.59 13.34
CA SER A 164 0.26 2.37 14.47
C SER A 164 0.88 0.98 14.48
N ASN A 165 0.30 -0.02 13.80
CA ASN A 165 0.86 -1.38 13.69
C ASN A 165 1.86 -1.49 12.55
N CYS A 166 1.90 -0.51 11.64
CA CYS A 166 2.85 -0.42 10.55
C CYS A 166 4.09 0.40 10.94
N ASN A 167 5.16 0.28 10.15
CA ASN A 167 6.39 1.06 10.36
C ASN A 167 6.27 2.50 9.81
N TYR A 168 5.33 3.29 10.34
CA TYR A 168 5.10 4.67 9.89
C TYR A 168 6.31 5.58 10.14
N GLN A 169 7.14 5.29 11.17
CA GLN A 169 8.36 6.03 11.48
C GLN A 169 9.37 5.99 10.31
N PHE A 170 9.32 4.97 9.47
CA PHE A 170 10.12 4.91 8.25
C PHE A 170 9.83 6.11 7.35
N TYR A 171 8.58 6.45 7.14
CA TYR A 171 8.17 7.57 6.29
C TYR A 171 8.57 8.91 6.90
N LEU A 172 8.43 9.08 8.21
CA LEU A 172 8.86 10.30 8.90
C LEU A 172 10.37 10.55 8.69
N LYS A 173 11.20 9.50 8.81
CA LYS A 173 12.65 9.57 8.52
C LYS A 173 12.96 9.85 7.03
N LYS A 174 11.96 9.73 6.15
CA LYS A 174 12.07 10.02 4.72
C LYS A 174 11.45 11.35 4.30
N GLY A 175 11.11 12.19 5.28
CA GLY A 175 10.60 13.55 5.05
C GLY A 175 9.11 13.62 4.79
N PHE A 176 8.35 12.62 5.24
CA PHE A 176 6.90 12.73 5.33
C PHE A 176 6.53 13.31 6.69
N ASP A 177 5.50 14.13 6.71
CA ASP A 177 4.89 14.68 7.91
C ASP A 177 3.53 14.03 8.17
N ILE A 178 3.15 13.95 9.44
CA ILE A 178 1.80 13.50 9.81
C ILE A 178 0.85 14.66 9.59
N PHE A 179 -0.03 14.54 8.61
CA PHE A 179 -1.11 15.51 8.40
C PHE A 179 -2.30 15.24 9.30
N GLY A 180 -2.74 13.98 9.38
CA GLY A 180 -3.93 13.58 10.14
C GLY A 180 -3.72 12.33 10.97
N ARG A 181 -4.49 12.23 12.07
CA ARG A 181 -4.55 11.06 12.94
C ARG A 181 -6.00 10.78 13.30
N ARG A 182 -6.43 9.51 13.24
CA ARG A 182 -7.75 9.09 13.69
C ARG A 182 -7.63 7.77 14.44
N PRO A 183 -8.12 7.70 15.68
CA PRO A 183 -8.25 6.42 16.37
C PRO A 183 -9.35 5.60 15.68
N VAL A 184 -9.13 4.31 15.55
CA VAL A 184 -10.10 3.34 15.05
C VAL A 184 -10.25 2.24 16.08
N ASP A 185 -11.47 2.05 16.55
CA ASP A 185 -11.83 0.98 17.46
C ASP A 185 -12.44 -0.16 16.63
N PHE A 186 -11.90 -1.34 16.78
CA PHE A 186 -12.39 -2.56 16.13
C PHE A 186 -13.33 -3.38 17.03
N GLY A 187 -13.70 -2.84 18.20
CA GLY A 187 -14.62 -3.53 19.14
C GLY A 187 -13.90 -4.54 20.03
N GLY A 188 -12.77 -4.17 20.61
CA GLY A 188 -11.99 -4.99 21.55
C GLY A 188 -11.01 -4.14 22.35
N GLU A 189 -10.02 -4.78 23.00
CA GLU A 189 -8.93 -4.08 23.70
C GLU A 189 -7.93 -3.39 22.73
N ASP A 190 -8.00 -3.70 21.44
CA ASP A 190 -7.08 -3.20 20.43
C ASP A 190 -7.60 -1.92 19.77
N SER A 191 -7.05 -0.78 20.16
CA SER A 191 -7.22 0.48 19.45
C SER A 191 -6.09 0.67 18.44
N LEU A 192 -6.43 1.00 17.19
CA LEU A 192 -5.50 1.33 16.12
C LEU A 192 -5.55 2.84 15.87
N THR A 193 -4.41 3.47 15.63
CA THR A 193 -4.38 4.84 15.13
C THR A 193 -4.04 4.85 13.66
N CYS A 194 -4.95 5.33 12.82
CA CYS A 194 -4.71 5.59 11.40
C CYS A 194 -4.02 6.94 11.22
N PHE A 195 -3.10 7.00 10.26
CA PHE A 195 -2.38 8.22 9.90
C PHE A 195 -2.53 8.50 8.41
N LEU A 196 -2.73 9.76 8.06
CA LEU A 196 -2.43 10.29 6.74
C LEU A 196 -1.08 11.02 6.82
N LEU A 197 -0.11 10.52 6.07
CA LEU A 197 1.20 11.14 5.96
C LEU A 197 1.32 11.83 4.60
N SER A 198 2.02 12.96 4.53
CA SER A 198 2.25 13.67 3.27
C SER A 198 3.66 14.21 3.14
N ALA A 199 4.11 14.36 1.90
CA ALA A 199 5.40 14.99 1.57
C ALA A 199 5.31 15.71 0.21
N ILE A 200 6.24 16.60 -0.03
CA ILE A 200 6.61 17.05 -1.39
C ILE A 200 7.84 16.23 -1.79
N LEU A 201 7.74 15.50 -2.93
CA LEU A 201 8.80 14.60 -3.42
C LEU A 201 10.00 15.36 -4.00
#